data_aba17a539dc7c666203a31200f03fdcd
#
_entry.id   aba17a539dc7c666203a31200f03fdcd
#
_cell.length_a   1.000
_cell.length_b   1.000
_cell.length_c   1.000
_cell.angle_alpha   90.00
_cell.angle_beta   90.00
_cell.angle_gamma   90.00
#
_symmetry.space_group_name_H-M   'P 1'
#
loop_
_entity.id
_entity.type
_entity.pdbx_description
1 polymer ?
#
loop_
_entity_poly.entity_id
_entity_poly.type
_entity_poly.pdbx_seq_one_letter_code
_entity_poly.pdbx_strand_id
1 'polypeptide(L)'
;SAMSTPDLRGTQGSFSQFTTRVGEATFESGSRYPLKHTPEGLVGALEGPEDALLENGAAMRIPFCIHVEGKTPVLEIQNASYPLEPGLYTPWVKLKFKSAVGVKVSGIARFLVTETTPHFSLYVSPIQIDPENPALPISHPSYYAAYLAKLIGSFSTLGMAEDTWALNEGVIDESEFLKQSYLLMEEREAMFRNALDKTRRGVVACVFDTSDRVQHMFYRFLHQDFAHSEYARTIADLYARMDRLVGLALEHVDPD
;
A
#
# COMPACT_ATOMS: atom_id res chain seq x y z
N SER A 1 -8.76 19.26 -3.81
CA SER A 1 -8.74 17.90 -4.37
C SER A 1 -7.42 17.23 -4.02
N ALA A 2 -7.43 15.93 -3.77
CA ALA A 2 -6.24 15.10 -3.68
C ALA A 2 -5.96 14.45 -5.04
N MET A 3 -4.69 14.29 -5.39
CA MET A 3 -4.26 13.72 -6.66
C MET A 3 -3.47 12.45 -6.43
N SER A 4 -3.53 11.55 -7.39
CA SER A 4 -2.65 10.38 -7.44
C SER A 4 -1.24 10.79 -7.84
N THR A 5 -0.25 10.19 -7.19
CA THR A 5 1.18 10.46 -7.41
C THR A 5 1.92 9.19 -7.79
N PRO A 6 3.14 9.25 -8.32
CA PRO A 6 4.06 8.12 -8.31
C PRO A 6 4.42 7.74 -6.87
N ASP A 7 5.10 6.61 -6.71
CA ASP A 7 5.69 6.24 -5.43
C ASP A 7 6.86 7.18 -5.05
N LEU A 8 7.39 7.04 -3.83
CA LEU A 8 8.44 7.92 -3.33
C LEU A 8 9.77 7.78 -4.12
N ARG A 9 9.97 6.68 -4.85
CA ARG A 9 11.12 6.44 -5.72
C ARG A 9 10.94 6.99 -7.13
N GLY A 10 9.76 7.57 -7.42
CA GLY A 10 9.42 8.13 -8.73
C GLY A 10 8.93 7.09 -9.74
N THR A 11 8.59 5.86 -9.29
CA THR A 11 8.04 4.81 -10.15
C THR A 11 6.51 4.72 -10.03
N GLN A 12 5.89 3.87 -10.86
CA GLN A 12 4.45 3.62 -10.83
C GLN A 12 4.05 2.53 -9.82
N GLY A 13 4.88 2.28 -8.84
CA GLY A 13 4.68 1.32 -7.78
C GLY A 13 5.65 0.15 -7.85
N SER A 14 6.75 0.23 -7.12
CA SER A 14 7.76 -0.83 -7.03
C SER A 14 7.73 -1.43 -5.63
N PHE A 15 7.26 -2.68 -5.51
CA PHE A 15 7.27 -3.40 -4.24
C PHE A 15 8.67 -3.87 -3.86
N SER A 16 8.84 -4.22 -2.58
CA SER A 16 10.03 -4.90 -2.10
C SER A 16 9.66 -6.21 -1.42
N GLN A 17 10.38 -7.28 -1.75
CA GLN A 17 10.32 -8.56 -1.06
C GLN A 17 11.60 -8.77 -0.26
N PHE A 18 11.49 -8.98 1.03
CA PHE A 18 12.60 -9.36 1.91
C PHE A 18 12.45 -10.82 2.29
N THR A 19 13.51 -11.65 2.09
CA THR A 19 13.38 -13.09 2.35
C THR A 19 14.68 -13.72 2.83
N THR A 20 14.55 -14.79 3.61
CA THR A 20 15.67 -15.66 3.97
C THR A 20 15.97 -16.72 2.90
N ARG A 21 15.14 -16.81 1.85
CA ARG A 21 15.34 -17.73 0.72
C ARG A 21 16.57 -17.31 -0.06
N VAL A 22 17.46 -18.27 -0.29
CA VAL A 22 18.68 -18.07 -1.10
C VAL A 22 18.34 -18.16 -2.58
N GLY A 23 18.89 -17.29 -3.39
CA GLY A 23 18.75 -17.25 -4.84
C GLY A 23 18.32 -15.87 -5.34
N GLU A 24 18.70 -15.60 -6.58
CA GLU A 24 18.26 -14.39 -7.29
C GLU A 24 16.83 -14.59 -7.81
N ALA A 25 16.01 -13.57 -7.71
CA ALA A 25 14.77 -13.46 -8.46
C ALA A 25 14.78 -12.12 -9.18
N THR A 26 14.42 -12.17 -10.45
CA THR A 26 14.21 -10.98 -11.26
C THR A 26 12.72 -10.75 -11.36
N PHE A 27 12.27 -9.59 -10.89
CA PHE A 27 10.89 -9.13 -11.04
C PHE A 27 10.83 -8.04 -12.11
N GLU A 28 9.68 -7.92 -12.76
CA GLU A 28 9.47 -6.83 -13.72
C GLU A 28 9.26 -5.48 -13.00
N SER A 29 8.60 -5.50 -11.84
CA SER A 29 8.28 -4.28 -11.10
C SER A 29 8.45 -4.42 -9.59
N GLY A 30 9.56 -4.93 -9.16
CA GLY A 30 9.86 -5.09 -7.74
C GLY A 30 11.31 -5.48 -7.53
N SER A 31 11.69 -5.59 -6.27
CA SER A 31 13.06 -6.00 -5.92
C SER A 31 13.04 -7.01 -4.78
N ARG A 32 13.88 -8.03 -4.89
CA ARG A 32 14.11 -8.99 -3.82
C ARG A 32 15.39 -8.63 -3.07
N TYR A 33 15.28 -8.62 -1.76
CA TYR A 33 16.39 -8.35 -0.84
C TYR A 33 16.56 -9.50 0.14
N PRO A 34 17.82 -9.91 0.43
CA PRO A 34 18.08 -10.93 1.42
C PRO A 34 17.87 -10.38 2.84
N LEU A 35 17.21 -11.18 3.69
CA LEU A 35 17.24 -11.00 5.14
C LEU A 35 18.47 -11.72 5.72
N LYS A 36 19.18 -11.04 6.59
CA LYS A 36 20.34 -11.61 7.27
C LYS A 36 19.96 -12.04 8.69
N HIS A 37 20.35 -13.25 9.06
CA HIS A 37 20.22 -13.73 10.44
C HIS A 37 21.26 -13.06 11.33
N THR A 38 20.80 -12.52 12.44
CA THR A 38 21.65 -12.01 13.52
C THR A 38 21.16 -12.56 14.87
N PRO A 39 21.93 -12.43 15.96
CA PRO A 39 21.46 -12.82 17.28
C PRO A 39 20.18 -12.08 17.73
N GLU A 40 19.92 -10.91 17.18
CA GLU A 40 18.77 -10.06 17.51
C GLU A 40 17.53 -10.38 16.66
N GLY A 41 17.68 -11.07 15.54
CA GLY A 41 16.61 -11.40 14.60
C GLY A 41 17.01 -11.33 13.14
N LEU A 42 16.02 -11.14 12.27
CA LEU A 42 16.22 -10.97 10.84
C LEU A 42 16.39 -9.48 10.51
N VAL A 43 17.50 -9.11 9.91
CA VAL A 43 17.79 -7.71 9.57
C VAL A 43 17.76 -7.46 8.08
N GLY A 44 17.22 -6.31 7.71
CA GLY A 44 17.16 -5.79 6.35
C GLY A 44 17.25 -4.27 6.33
N ALA A 45 17.18 -3.68 5.13
CA ALA A 45 17.13 -2.24 4.96
C ALA A 45 16.19 -1.88 3.81
N LEU A 46 15.20 -1.02 4.07
CA LEU A 46 14.34 -0.45 3.04
C LEU A 46 15.14 0.54 2.20
N GLU A 47 15.02 0.43 0.88
CA GLU A 47 15.54 1.42 -0.06
C GLU A 47 14.46 2.45 -0.37
N GLY A 48 14.79 3.70 -0.12
CA GLY A 48 13.95 4.86 -0.41
C GLY A 48 14.34 5.56 -1.70
N PRO A 49 14.00 6.85 -1.82
CA PRO A 49 14.40 7.65 -2.96
C PRO A 49 15.92 7.83 -3.02
N GLU A 50 16.40 8.12 -4.22
CA GLU A 50 17.80 8.49 -4.42
C GLU A 50 18.15 9.77 -3.65
N ASP A 51 19.33 9.80 -3.06
CA ASP A 51 19.86 11.03 -2.48
C ASP A 51 20.47 11.87 -3.60
N ALA A 52 19.67 12.81 -4.11
CA ALA A 52 20.07 13.70 -5.21
C ALA A 52 21.30 14.59 -4.89
N LEU A 53 21.75 14.58 -3.63
CA LEU A 53 22.92 15.35 -3.17
C LEU A 53 24.20 14.51 -3.14
N LEU A 54 24.09 13.21 -3.44
CA LEU A 54 25.24 12.33 -3.60
C LEU A 54 25.55 12.19 -5.09
N GLU A 55 26.83 12.36 -5.45
CA GLU A 55 27.28 12.27 -6.85
C GLU A 55 27.00 10.91 -7.50
N ASN A 56 26.84 9.86 -6.71
CA ASN A 56 26.55 8.50 -7.18
C ASN A 56 25.07 8.12 -7.14
N GLY A 57 24.17 9.04 -6.76
CA GLY A 57 22.73 8.76 -6.70
C GLY A 57 22.32 7.62 -5.77
N ALA A 58 23.10 7.35 -4.72
CA ALA A 58 22.81 6.26 -3.80
C ALA A 58 21.44 6.43 -3.12
N ALA A 59 20.64 5.35 -3.07
CA ALA A 59 19.37 5.37 -2.40
C ALA A 59 19.51 5.56 -0.88
N MET A 60 18.64 6.41 -0.32
CA MET A 60 18.50 6.52 1.13
C MET A 60 17.97 5.21 1.70
N ARG A 61 18.47 4.77 2.86
CA ARG A 61 18.11 3.48 3.46
C ARG A 61 17.64 3.63 4.89
N ILE A 62 16.66 2.81 5.25
CA ILE A 62 16.16 2.68 6.62
C ILE A 62 16.39 1.22 7.06
N PRO A 63 17.32 0.96 8.01
CA PRO A 63 17.50 -0.37 8.57
C PRO A 63 16.29 -0.76 9.42
N PHE A 64 16.00 -2.07 9.45
CA PHE A 64 14.97 -2.66 10.30
C PHE A 64 15.42 -4.03 10.81
N CYS A 65 14.80 -4.47 11.90
CA CYS A 65 14.94 -5.80 12.46
C CYS A 65 13.57 -6.47 12.61
N ILE A 66 13.50 -7.78 12.37
CA ILE A 66 12.30 -8.58 12.63
C ILE A 66 12.65 -9.60 13.70
N HIS A 67 12.01 -9.47 14.86
CA HIS A 67 12.10 -10.45 15.94
C HIS A 67 11.12 -11.57 15.63
N VAL A 68 11.64 -12.77 15.37
CA VAL A 68 10.84 -13.96 15.02
C VAL A 68 10.58 -14.89 16.20
N GLU A 69 11.05 -14.51 17.38
CA GLU A 69 10.82 -15.25 18.61
C GLU A 69 9.39 -15.02 19.10
N GLY A 70 8.63 -16.10 19.31
CA GLY A 70 7.23 -16.04 19.74
C GLY A 70 6.22 -16.44 18.67
N LYS A 71 4.92 -16.22 18.94
CA LYS A 71 3.84 -16.58 18.03
C LYS A 71 3.68 -15.64 16.86
N THR A 72 3.98 -14.37 17.08
CA THR A 72 3.82 -13.30 16.07
C THR A 72 5.15 -12.58 15.93
N PRO A 73 5.75 -12.56 14.72
CA PRO A 73 6.94 -11.77 14.46
C PRO A 73 6.67 -10.29 14.71
N VAL A 74 7.70 -9.54 15.10
CA VAL A 74 7.60 -8.10 15.37
C VAL A 74 8.64 -7.36 14.53
N LEU A 75 8.18 -6.42 13.72
CA LEU A 75 9.04 -5.50 12.97
C LEU A 75 9.42 -4.34 13.87
N GLU A 76 10.71 -4.13 14.05
CA GLU A 76 11.28 -2.90 14.61
C GLU A 76 11.87 -2.03 13.51
N ILE A 77 11.36 -0.83 13.38
CA ILE A 77 11.80 0.15 12.39
C ILE A 77 11.68 1.57 12.96
N GLN A 78 12.77 2.34 12.91
CA GLN A 78 12.81 3.74 13.35
C GLN A 78 12.24 3.99 14.76
N ASN A 79 12.61 3.14 15.72
CA ASN A 79 12.17 3.17 17.12
C ASN A 79 10.66 2.90 17.33
N ALA A 80 10.01 2.29 16.38
CA ALA A 80 8.62 1.82 16.49
C ALA A 80 8.56 0.31 16.23
N SER A 81 7.63 -0.36 16.90
CA SER A 81 7.43 -1.81 16.80
C SER A 81 6.04 -2.09 16.26
N TYR A 82 5.97 -3.01 15.29
CA TYR A 82 4.74 -3.41 14.62
C TYR A 82 4.61 -4.92 14.65
N PRO A 83 3.55 -5.49 15.23
CA PRO A 83 3.29 -6.91 15.12
C PRO A 83 3.00 -7.28 13.65
N LEU A 84 3.61 -8.34 13.19
CA LEU A 84 3.44 -8.87 11.84
C LEU A 84 2.59 -10.14 11.89
N GLU A 85 1.28 -9.99 11.92
CA GLU A 85 0.36 -11.12 11.86
C GLU A 85 0.38 -11.73 10.45
N PRO A 86 0.71 -13.02 10.28
CA PRO A 86 0.77 -13.65 8.97
C PRO A 86 -0.54 -13.49 8.19
N GLY A 87 -0.44 -13.11 6.92
CA GLY A 87 -1.59 -12.88 6.05
C GLY A 87 -2.40 -11.61 6.35
N LEU A 88 -1.94 -10.74 7.26
CA LEU A 88 -2.55 -9.43 7.53
C LEU A 88 -1.56 -8.29 7.27
N TYR A 89 -2.04 -7.25 6.59
CA TYR A 89 -1.25 -6.04 6.38
C TYR A 89 -1.14 -5.24 7.67
N THR A 90 0.04 -4.67 7.91
CA THR A 90 0.18 -3.66 8.97
C THR A 90 -0.69 -2.42 8.64
N PRO A 91 -1.04 -1.59 9.63
CA PRO A 91 -1.39 -0.21 9.35
C PRO A 91 -0.29 0.49 8.54
N TRP A 92 -0.58 1.68 7.98
CA TRP A 92 0.45 2.48 7.33
C TRP A 92 1.59 2.79 8.30
N VAL A 93 2.79 2.28 7.98
CA VAL A 93 4.02 2.56 8.70
C VAL A 93 4.65 3.82 8.12
N LYS A 94 4.83 4.83 8.97
CA LYS A 94 5.48 6.10 8.59
C LYS A 94 6.99 5.92 8.54
N LEU A 95 7.59 6.30 7.42
CA LEU A 95 9.00 6.15 7.12
C LEU A 95 9.63 7.52 6.91
N LYS A 96 10.77 7.77 7.57
CA LYS A 96 11.52 9.02 7.44
C LYS A 96 12.89 8.73 6.89
N PHE A 97 13.07 8.95 5.60
CA PHE A 97 14.37 8.87 4.94
C PHE A 97 15.16 10.14 5.22
N LYS A 98 16.44 9.98 5.46
CA LYS A 98 17.35 11.09 5.76
C LYS A 98 18.51 11.07 4.79
N SER A 99 18.69 12.16 4.06
CA SER A 99 19.84 12.36 3.18
C SER A 99 21.14 12.55 3.97
N ALA A 100 22.26 12.42 3.29
CA ALA A 100 23.58 12.66 3.86
C ALA A 100 23.74 14.07 4.46
N VAL A 101 23.07 15.08 3.89
CA VAL A 101 23.09 16.47 4.37
C VAL A 101 21.93 16.81 5.32
N GLY A 102 21.17 15.82 5.76
CA GLY A 102 20.13 16.01 6.76
C GLY A 102 18.74 16.36 6.25
N VAL A 103 18.52 16.47 4.93
CA VAL A 103 17.17 16.62 4.36
C VAL A 103 16.36 15.37 4.67
N LYS A 104 15.11 15.55 5.09
CA LYS A 104 14.20 14.46 5.43
C LYS A 104 13.10 14.35 4.39
N VAL A 105 12.83 13.12 3.94
CA VAL A 105 11.72 12.79 3.05
C VAL A 105 10.83 11.79 3.75
N SER A 106 9.54 12.08 3.85
CA SER A 106 8.56 11.22 4.52
C SER A 106 7.81 10.36 3.52
N GLY A 107 7.68 9.06 3.85
CA GLY A 107 6.90 8.10 3.11
C GLY A 107 6.06 7.23 4.02
N ILE A 108 5.18 6.44 3.42
CA ILE A 108 4.38 5.42 4.09
C ILE A 108 4.43 4.12 3.31
N ALA A 109 4.43 2.99 4.01
CA ALA A 109 4.30 1.66 3.41
C ALA A 109 3.51 0.72 4.34
N ARG A 110 2.97 -0.36 3.76
CA ARG A 110 2.38 -1.48 4.50
C ARG A 110 3.28 -2.69 4.36
N PHE A 111 3.30 -3.51 5.39
CA PHE A 111 4.08 -4.73 5.47
C PHE A 111 3.14 -5.92 5.60
N LEU A 112 3.52 -7.04 4.99
CA LEU A 112 2.78 -8.29 5.05
C LEU A 112 3.76 -9.46 5.10
N VAL A 113 3.61 -10.35 6.09
CA VAL A 113 4.32 -11.62 6.08
C VAL A 113 3.59 -12.60 5.19
N THR A 114 4.25 -13.00 4.10
CA THR A 114 3.69 -13.94 3.10
C THR A 114 4.13 -15.39 3.35
N GLU A 115 5.24 -15.59 4.06
CA GLU A 115 5.76 -16.93 4.40
C GLU A 115 6.53 -16.87 5.72
N THR A 116 6.34 -17.90 6.57
CA THR A 116 7.07 -18.03 7.84
C THR A 116 7.94 -19.28 7.89
N THR A 117 7.61 -20.33 7.12
CA THR A 117 8.26 -21.64 7.09
C THR A 117 8.13 -22.24 5.68
N PRO A 118 9.19 -22.82 5.07
CA PRO A 118 10.54 -23.02 5.62
C PRO A 118 11.43 -21.75 5.57
N HIS A 119 11.00 -20.72 4.86
CA HIS A 119 11.68 -19.44 4.75
C HIS A 119 10.80 -18.34 5.34
N PHE A 120 11.41 -17.27 5.76
CA PHE A 120 10.68 -16.06 6.13
C PHE A 120 10.62 -15.13 4.91
N SER A 121 9.43 -14.67 4.57
CA SER A 121 9.23 -13.70 3.48
C SER A 121 8.30 -12.58 3.92
N LEU A 122 8.75 -11.35 3.67
CA LEU A 122 8.05 -10.12 3.97
C LEU A 122 7.85 -9.33 2.67
N TYR A 123 6.61 -9.10 2.33
CA TYR A 123 6.22 -8.14 1.30
C TYR A 123 6.16 -6.75 1.90
N VAL A 124 6.66 -5.75 1.18
CA VAL A 124 6.51 -4.34 1.50
C VAL A 124 5.90 -3.64 0.28
N SER A 125 4.78 -2.98 0.51
CA SER A 125 4.11 -2.21 -0.55
C SER A 125 5.05 -1.14 -1.13
N PRO A 126 4.80 -0.64 -2.35
CA PRO A 126 5.48 0.55 -2.83
C PRO A 126 5.47 1.64 -1.76
N ILE A 127 6.61 2.30 -1.56
CA ILE A 127 6.74 3.37 -0.56
C ILE A 127 6.12 4.62 -1.14
N GLN A 128 5.02 5.05 -0.56
CA GLN A 128 4.21 6.16 -1.05
C GLN A 128 4.56 7.45 -0.33
N ILE A 129 4.19 8.59 -0.93
CA ILE A 129 4.35 9.90 -0.30
C ILE A 129 3.47 9.97 0.96
N ASP A 130 4.02 10.37 2.09
CA ASP A 130 3.26 10.59 3.32
C ASP A 130 2.26 11.74 3.13
N PRO A 131 0.93 11.50 3.19
CA PRO A 131 -0.05 12.56 2.99
C PRO A 131 -0.06 13.63 4.09
N GLU A 132 0.47 13.34 5.28
CA GLU A 132 0.60 14.34 6.35
C GLU A 132 1.80 15.29 6.13
N ASN A 133 2.88 14.77 5.53
CA ASN A 133 4.12 15.51 5.30
C ASN A 133 4.61 15.28 3.86
N PRO A 134 3.83 15.66 2.85
CA PRO A 134 4.15 15.36 1.48
C PRO A 134 5.39 16.13 1.02
N ALA A 135 6.31 15.41 0.36
CA ALA A 135 7.52 16.02 -0.22
C ALA A 135 7.20 16.99 -1.37
N LEU A 136 6.04 16.80 -2.01
CA LEU A 136 5.51 17.62 -3.10
C LEU A 136 4.05 17.93 -2.82
N PRO A 137 3.49 19.06 -3.34
CA PRO A 137 2.06 19.32 -3.23
C PRO A 137 1.24 18.25 -3.94
N ILE A 138 0.51 17.40 -3.19
CA ILE A 138 -0.34 16.32 -3.72
C ILE A 138 -1.84 16.64 -3.65
N SER A 139 -2.17 17.87 -3.29
CA SER A 139 -3.56 18.32 -3.21
C SER A 139 -3.67 19.82 -3.50
N HIS A 140 -4.89 20.25 -3.85
CA HIS A 140 -5.23 21.66 -3.91
C HIS A 140 -6.48 21.93 -3.06
N PRO A 141 -6.41 22.85 -2.07
CA PRO A 141 -5.20 23.53 -1.59
C PRO A 141 -4.17 22.55 -1.02
N SER A 142 -2.91 22.96 -0.94
CA SER A 142 -1.79 22.07 -0.57
C SER A 142 -1.93 21.40 0.80
N TYR A 143 -2.59 22.04 1.76
CA TYR A 143 -2.84 21.50 3.09
C TYR A 143 -3.97 20.44 3.13
N TYR A 144 -4.73 20.25 2.04
CA TYR A 144 -5.91 19.40 2.05
C TYR A 144 -5.57 17.91 2.28
N ALA A 145 -4.47 17.43 1.72
CA ALA A 145 -4.00 16.06 1.97
C ALA A 145 -3.68 15.82 3.45
N ALA A 146 -2.95 16.74 4.06
CA ALA A 146 -2.63 16.66 5.49
C ALA A 146 -3.87 16.77 6.39
N TYR A 147 -4.84 17.60 6.01
CA TYR A 147 -6.14 17.69 6.69
C TYR A 147 -6.89 16.35 6.62
N LEU A 148 -7.00 15.75 5.43
CA LEU A 148 -7.65 14.45 5.26
C LEU A 148 -6.94 13.36 6.08
N ALA A 149 -5.62 13.29 6.02
CA ALA A 149 -4.84 12.29 6.75
C ALA A 149 -5.02 12.39 8.27
N LYS A 150 -5.22 13.59 8.80
CA LYS A 150 -5.56 13.79 10.23
C LYS A 150 -6.98 13.37 10.57
N LEU A 151 -7.90 13.42 9.60
CA LEU A 151 -9.31 13.13 9.81
C LEU A 151 -9.60 11.62 9.69
N ILE A 152 -9.07 10.97 8.65
CA ILE A 152 -9.37 9.58 8.31
C ILE A 152 -8.21 8.62 8.55
N GLY A 153 -7.05 9.12 8.99
CA GLY A 153 -5.79 8.36 9.05
C GLY A 153 -4.97 8.50 7.77
N SER A 154 -3.75 7.93 7.78
CA SER A 154 -2.93 7.84 6.58
C SER A 154 -3.65 7.06 5.48
N PHE A 155 -3.47 7.47 4.25
CA PHE A 155 -4.13 6.88 3.08
C PHE A 155 -3.17 6.77 1.89
N SER A 156 -3.49 5.92 0.95
CA SER A 156 -2.74 5.72 -0.28
C SER A 156 -2.71 6.99 -1.14
N THR A 157 -1.51 7.39 -1.51
CA THR A 157 -1.27 8.52 -2.44
C THR A 157 -0.83 8.05 -3.83
N LEU A 158 -0.45 6.78 -3.98
CA LEU A 158 -0.09 6.18 -5.25
C LEU A 158 -1.32 6.02 -6.13
N GLY A 159 -1.21 6.36 -7.41
CA GLY A 159 -2.23 6.04 -8.40
C GLY A 159 -2.24 4.54 -8.71
N MET A 160 -3.44 3.94 -8.75
CA MET A 160 -3.61 2.50 -8.99
C MET A 160 -2.73 1.66 -8.04
N ALA A 161 -2.96 1.86 -6.74
CA ALA A 161 -2.08 1.37 -5.67
C ALA A 161 -2.23 -0.12 -5.37
N GLU A 162 -3.24 -0.79 -5.92
CA GLU A 162 -3.39 -2.25 -5.85
C GLU A 162 -2.25 -2.91 -6.61
N ASP A 163 -1.45 -3.70 -5.90
CA ASP A 163 -0.18 -4.21 -6.42
C ASP A 163 -0.37 -5.46 -7.29
N THR A 164 -0.82 -5.21 -8.51
CA THR A 164 -1.01 -6.27 -9.53
C THR A 164 0.30 -6.94 -9.92
N TRP A 165 1.42 -6.23 -9.81
CA TRP A 165 2.73 -6.81 -10.09
C TRP A 165 3.13 -7.81 -9.02
N ALA A 166 2.97 -7.49 -7.74
CA ALA A 166 3.26 -8.43 -6.66
C ALA A 166 2.42 -9.70 -6.76
N LEU A 167 1.15 -9.59 -7.19
CA LEU A 167 0.28 -10.75 -7.46
C LEU A 167 0.78 -11.55 -8.67
N ASN A 168 1.06 -10.91 -9.80
CA ASN A 168 1.53 -11.57 -11.01
C ASN A 168 2.88 -12.28 -10.83
N GLU A 169 3.75 -11.71 -10.01
CA GLU A 169 5.07 -12.26 -9.66
C GLU A 169 5.00 -13.34 -8.54
N GLY A 170 3.80 -13.60 -8.01
CA GLY A 170 3.58 -14.60 -6.95
C GLY A 170 4.23 -14.23 -5.62
N VAL A 171 4.41 -12.95 -5.36
CA VAL A 171 4.93 -12.43 -4.08
C VAL A 171 3.82 -12.32 -3.04
N ILE A 172 2.62 -11.99 -3.50
CA ILE A 172 1.37 -12.07 -2.75
C ILE A 172 0.39 -12.99 -3.49
N ASP A 173 -0.54 -13.59 -2.76
CA ASP A 173 -1.60 -14.41 -3.34
C ASP A 173 -2.90 -13.62 -3.60
N GLU A 174 -3.93 -14.29 -4.14
CA GLU A 174 -5.23 -13.68 -4.43
C GLU A 174 -5.92 -13.13 -3.18
N SER A 175 -5.84 -13.86 -2.06
CA SER A 175 -6.44 -13.43 -0.79
C SER A 175 -5.76 -12.17 -0.26
N GLU A 176 -4.45 -12.14 -0.32
CA GLU A 176 -3.62 -11.00 0.10
C GLU A 176 -3.85 -9.77 -0.78
N PHE A 177 -3.95 -9.97 -2.10
CA PHE A 177 -4.29 -8.92 -3.05
C PHE A 177 -5.68 -8.33 -2.78
N LEU A 178 -6.69 -9.18 -2.54
CA LEU A 178 -8.05 -8.70 -2.21
C LEU A 178 -8.08 -7.92 -0.90
N LYS A 179 -7.36 -8.37 0.13
CA LYS A 179 -7.23 -7.63 1.40
C LYS A 179 -6.64 -6.25 1.16
N GLN A 180 -5.56 -6.16 0.37
CA GLN A 180 -4.95 -4.88 0.00
C GLN A 180 -5.96 -4.00 -0.73
N SER A 181 -6.62 -4.53 -1.75
CA SER A 181 -7.59 -3.81 -2.57
C SER A 181 -8.74 -3.24 -1.74
N TYR A 182 -9.27 -4.02 -0.80
CA TYR A 182 -10.35 -3.54 0.06
C TYR A 182 -9.90 -2.53 1.10
N LEU A 183 -8.68 -2.63 1.64
CA LEU A 183 -8.11 -1.59 2.50
C LEU A 183 -8.00 -0.24 1.75
N LEU A 184 -7.53 -0.26 0.50
CA LEU A 184 -7.44 0.94 -0.34
C LEU A 184 -8.82 1.51 -0.70
N MET A 185 -9.79 0.63 -0.97
CA MET A 185 -11.16 1.03 -1.25
C MET A 185 -11.81 1.71 -0.02
N GLU A 186 -11.59 1.19 1.18
CA GLU A 186 -12.09 1.79 2.43
C GLU A 186 -11.56 3.22 2.65
N GLU A 187 -10.30 3.46 2.33
CA GLU A 187 -9.72 4.80 2.36
C GLU A 187 -10.42 5.74 1.36
N ARG A 188 -10.68 5.28 0.13
CA ARG A 188 -11.41 6.04 -0.89
C ARG A 188 -12.85 6.31 -0.47
N GLU A 189 -13.54 5.34 0.11
CA GLU A 189 -14.88 5.50 0.66
C GLU A 189 -14.93 6.57 1.76
N ALA A 190 -13.95 6.56 2.67
CA ALA A 190 -13.87 7.56 3.73
C ALA A 190 -13.65 8.97 3.17
N MET A 191 -12.79 9.12 2.14
CA MET A 191 -12.60 10.39 1.43
C MET A 191 -13.87 10.84 0.74
N PHE A 192 -14.57 9.94 0.05
CA PHE A 192 -15.79 10.22 -0.68
C PHE A 192 -16.90 10.70 0.26
N ARG A 193 -17.13 9.99 1.36
CA ARG A 193 -18.08 10.40 2.41
C ARG A 193 -17.75 11.80 2.94
N ASN A 194 -16.50 12.06 3.29
CA ASN A 194 -16.09 13.37 3.76
C ASN A 194 -16.33 14.48 2.72
N ALA A 195 -16.11 14.18 1.44
CA ALA A 195 -16.35 15.14 0.37
C ALA A 195 -17.86 15.43 0.18
N LEU A 196 -18.71 14.40 0.24
CA LEU A 196 -20.16 14.55 0.18
C LEU A 196 -20.69 15.38 1.35
N ASP A 197 -20.31 15.04 2.59
CA ASP A 197 -20.77 15.75 3.81
C ASP A 197 -20.42 17.23 3.81
N LYS A 198 -19.30 17.61 3.16
CA LYS A 198 -18.78 18.98 3.16
C LYS A 198 -19.17 19.81 1.96
N THR A 199 -19.66 19.18 0.90
CA THR A 199 -19.99 19.88 -0.35
C THR A 199 -21.50 20.11 -0.44
N ARG A 200 -21.92 21.34 -0.17
CA ARG A 200 -23.35 21.72 -0.27
C ARG A 200 -23.77 22.10 -1.68
N ARG A 201 -22.87 22.57 -2.50
CA ARG A 201 -23.10 22.96 -3.91
C ARG A 201 -21.84 22.73 -4.73
N GLY A 202 -21.98 22.18 -5.92
CA GLY A 202 -20.88 21.94 -6.84
C GLY A 202 -20.81 20.48 -7.31
N VAL A 203 -19.62 20.02 -7.63
CA VAL A 203 -19.37 18.67 -8.12
C VAL A 203 -18.42 17.96 -7.16
N VAL A 204 -18.80 16.76 -6.72
CA VAL A 204 -17.92 15.81 -6.04
C VAL A 204 -17.60 14.68 -7.01
N ALA A 205 -16.32 14.44 -7.23
CA ALA A 205 -15.85 13.34 -8.05
C ALA A 205 -14.84 12.50 -7.25
N CYS A 206 -15.03 11.20 -7.25
CA CYS A 206 -14.12 10.22 -6.66
C CYS A 206 -13.91 9.07 -7.63
N VAL A 207 -12.66 8.66 -7.81
CA VAL A 207 -12.30 7.50 -8.64
C VAL A 207 -12.00 6.32 -7.72
N PHE A 208 -12.62 5.19 -8.02
CA PHE A 208 -12.44 3.92 -7.29
C PHE A 208 -11.68 2.94 -8.20
N ASP A 209 -10.35 3.06 -8.23
CA ASP A 209 -9.46 2.23 -9.05
C ASP A 209 -9.60 0.74 -8.73
N THR A 210 -9.96 0.40 -7.49
CA THR A 210 -10.17 -0.97 -7.02
C THR A 210 -11.14 -1.74 -7.90
N SER A 211 -12.17 -1.07 -8.47
CA SER A 211 -13.14 -1.75 -9.35
C SER A 211 -12.50 -2.28 -10.63
N ASP A 212 -11.58 -1.52 -11.21
CA ASP A 212 -10.82 -1.92 -12.39
C ASP A 212 -9.83 -3.05 -12.03
N ARG A 213 -9.04 -2.85 -10.97
CA ARG A 213 -7.98 -3.77 -10.57
C ARG A 213 -8.50 -5.16 -10.21
N VAL A 214 -9.55 -5.22 -9.40
CA VAL A 214 -10.15 -6.50 -9.01
C VAL A 214 -10.79 -7.18 -10.23
N GLN A 215 -11.46 -6.46 -11.13
CA GLN A 215 -12.01 -7.07 -12.35
C GLN A 215 -10.91 -7.69 -13.19
N HIS A 216 -9.81 -6.97 -13.46
CA HIS A 216 -8.71 -7.49 -14.26
C HIS A 216 -8.08 -8.75 -13.64
N MET A 217 -7.82 -8.76 -12.35
CA MET A 217 -7.13 -9.87 -11.70
C MET A 217 -8.04 -11.07 -11.44
N PHE A 218 -9.36 -10.85 -11.25
CA PHE A 218 -10.31 -11.90 -10.88
C PHE A 218 -11.26 -12.31 -12.01
N TYR A 219 -11.13 -11.75 -13.22
CA TYR A 219 -11.97 -12.10 -14.37
C TYR A 219 -11.98 -13.61 -14.67
N ARG A 220 -10.85 -14.29 -14.51
CA ARG A 220 -10.73 -15.73 -14.72
C ARG A 220 -11.67 -16.57 -13.86
N PHE A 221 -12.01 -16.10 -12.67
CA PHE A 221 -12.89 -16.80 -11.74
C PHE A 221 -14.38 -16.74 -12.11
N LEU A 222 -14.74 -16.01 -13.17
CA LEU A 222 -16.07 -16.05 -13.79
C LEU A 222 -16.25 -17.30 -14.68
N HIS A 223 -15.17 -17.98 -15.05
CA HIS A 223 -15.27 -19.20 -15.87
C HIS A 223 -15.86 -20.36 -15.08
N GLN A 224 -16.61 -21.24 -15.74
CA GLN A 224 -17.30 -22.38 -15.13
C GLN A 224 -16.36 -23.32 -14.35
N ASP A 225 -15.11 -23.46 -14.78
CA ASP A 225 -14.11 -24.28 -14.10
C ASP A 225 -13.81 -23.80 -12.66
N PHE A 226 -14.08 -22.52 -12.39
CA PHE A 226 -13.88 -21.88 -11.09
C PHE A 226 -15.18 -21.62 -10.32
N ALA A 227 -16.32 -22.21 -10.75
CA ALA A 227 -17.62 -21.96 -10.12
C ALA A 227 -17.67 -22.32 -8.62
N HIS A 228 -16.80 -23.22 -8.17
CA HIS A 228 -16.66 -23.62 -6.76
C HIS A 228 -15.50 -22.93 -6.04
N SER A 229 -14.78 -22.02 -6.70
CA SER A 229 -13.73 -21.22 -6.07
C SER A 229 -14.34 -20.23 -5.08
N GLU A 230 -13.64 -19.99 -3.99
CA GLU A 230 -13.98 -18.92 -3.05
C GLU A 230 -14.02 -17.53 -3.72
N TYR A 231 -13.31 -17.36 -4.85
CA TYR A 231 -13.26 -16.11 -5.62
C TYR A 231 -14.34 -15.98 -6.69
N ALA A 232 -15.18 -16.98 -6.91
CA ALA A 232 -16.21 -16.97 -7.96
C ALA A 232 -17.20 -15.78 -7.84
N ARG A 233 -17.41 -15.27 -6.63
CA ARG A 233 -18.31 -14.14 -6.36
C ARG A 233 -17.62 -12.79 -6.21
N THR A 234 -16.28 -12.74 -6.24
CA THR A 234 -15.50 -11.54 -5.92
C THR A 234 -15.94 -10.31 -6.72
N ILE A 235 -16.14 -10.46 -8.03
CA ILE A 235 -16.57 -9.35 -8.89
C ILE A 235 -18.02 -8.94 -8.56
N ALA A 236 -18.92 -9.89 -8.34
CA ALA A 236 -20.31 -9.58 -7.99
C ALA A 236 -20.41 -8.86 -6.63
N ASP A 237 -19.64 -9.30 -5.65
CA ASP A 237 -19.59 -8.69 -4.31
C ASP A 237 -18.99 -7.28 -4.35
N LEU A 238 -17.99 -7.06 -5.22
CA LEU A 238 -17.45 -5.73 -5.50
C LEU A 238 -18.51 -4.81 -6.09
N TYR A 239 -19.26 -5.26 -7.11
CA TYR A 239 -20.34 -4.46 -7.69
C TYR A 239 -21.44 -4.14 -6.66
N ALA A 240 -21.80 -5.09 -5.81
CA ALA A 240 -22.73 -4.83 -4.71
C ALA A 240 -22.18 -3.76 -3.72
N ARG A 241 -20.87 -3.69 -3.53
CA ARG A 241 -20.24 -2.63 -2.74
C ARG A 241 -20.28 -1.28 -3.46
N MET A 242 -20.03 -1.26 -4.77
CA MET A 242 -20.15 -0.04 -5.59
C MET A 242 -21.59 0.49 -5.62
N ASP A 243 -22.58 -0.40 -5.71
CA ASP A 243 -24.01 -0.04 -5.65
C ASP A 243 -24.38 0.67 -4.34
N ARG A 244 -23.84 0.19 -3.21
CA ARG A 244 -24.02 0.89 -1.92
C ARG A 244 -23.41 2.30 -1.91
N LEU A 245 -22.31 2.53 -2.64
CA LEU A 245 -21.72 3.88 -2.77
C LEU A 245 -22.59 4.80 -3.63
N VAL A 246 -23.25 4.25 -4.66
CA VAL A 246 -24.27 5.00 -5.42
C VAL A 246 -25.44 5.38 -4.50
N GLY A 247 -25.94 4.44 -3.70
CA GLY A 247 -26.97 4.72 -2.70
C GLY A 247 -26.57 5.85 -1.74
N LEU A 248 -25.34 5.80 -1.21
CA LEU A 248 -24.80 6.86 -0.36
C LEU A 248 -24.76 8.21 -1.07
N ALA A 249 -24.36 8.25 -2.34
CA ALA A 249 -24.34 9.49 -3.11
C ALA A 249 -25.73 10.07 -3.28
N LEU A 250 -26.73 9.22 -3.54
CA LEU A 250 -28.13 9.64 -3.70
C LEU A 250 -28.72 10.26 -2.43
N GLU A 251 -28.29 9.84 -1.24
CA GLU A 251 -28.71 10.46 0.03
C GLU A 251 -28.24 11.92 0.18
N HIS A 252 -27.24 12.33 -0.60
CA HIS A 252 -26.64 13.68 -0.57
C HIS A 252 -27.05 14.57 -1.75
N VAL A 253 -27.81 14.01 -2.70
CA VAL A 253 -28.29 14.75 -3.88
C VAL A 253 -29.72 15.22 -3.60
N ASP A 254 -29.95 16.51 -3.73
CA ASP A 254 -31.28 17.07 -3.66
C ASP A 254 -32.07 16.63 -4.91
N PRO A 255 -33.29 16.07 -4.78
CA PRO A 255 -34.06 15.58 -5.93
C PRO A 255 -34.64 16.68 -6.83
N ASP A 256 -34.46 17.99 -6.49
CA ASP A 256 -35.00 19.15 -7.23
C ASP A 256 -33.95 19.83 -8.13
#